data_3f669fdda509ecc75175dde8ca4fe789
#
_entry.id   3f669fdda509ecc75175dde8ca4fe789
#
_cell.length_a   1.000
_cell.length_b   1.000
_cell.length_c   1.000
_cell.angle_alpha   90.00
_cell.angle_beta   90.00
_cell.angle_gamma   90.00
#
_symmetry.space_group_name_H-M   'P 1'
#
loop_
_entity.id
_entity.type
_entity.pdbx_description
1 polymer ?
#
loop_
_entity_poly.entity_id
_entity_poly.type
_entity_poly.pdbx_seq_one_letter_code
_entity_poly.pdbx_strand_id
1 'polypeptide(L)'
;MKRPINPAAIRAPFAQYSHAVDVPAGRMLFASGQLGVAPDDMVPEDVEAQAVLCFENIKAILGEAGMTFGDVVRFTAYVTDRAYFPIYGAVRSRYVTGNAFASTLVIVAGFTRPEFKVEVEITAVRSA
;
A
#
# COMPACT_ATOMS: atom_id res chain seq x y z
N MET A 1 -4.23 10.08 17.02
CA MET A 1 -3.15 9.08 17.08
C MET A 1 -3.68 7.71 16.73
N LYS A 2 -2.99 7.01 15.87
CA LYS A 2 -3.39 5.65 15.47
C LYS A 2 -3.11 4.66 16.60
N ARG A 3 -4.02 3.70 16.76
CA ARG A 3 -3.85 2.62 17.73
C ARG A 3 -4.00 1.27 17.01
N PRO A 4 -2.95 0.46 16.95
CA PRO A 4 -3.07 -0.87 16.35
C PRO A 4 -3.91 -1.78 17.25
N ILE A 5 -4.71 -2.63 16.62
CA ILE A 5 -5.55 -3.60 17.31
C ILE A 5 -5.22 -4.99 16.79
N ASN A 6 -4.66 -5.80 17.69
CA ASN A 6 -4.28 -7.18 17.38
C ASN A 6 -4.74 -8.07 18.55
N PRO A 7 -6.04 -8.49 18.57
CA PRO A 7 -6.55 -9.27 19.68
C PRO A 7 -5.81 -10.60 19.84
N ALA A 8 -5.55 -10.97 21.10
CA ALA A 8 -4.89 -12.24 21.39
C ALA A 8 -5.75 -13.45 21.04
N ALA A 9 -7.07 -13.26 20.91
CA ALA A 9 -8.00 -14.34 20.60
C ALA A 9 -7.90 -14.83 19.16
N ILE A 10 -7.27 -14.08 18.28
CA ILE A 10 -7.11 -14.47 16.87
C ILE A 10 -5.64 -14.62 16.51
N ARG A 11 -5.38 -15.28 15.40
CA ARG A 11 -4.00 -15.51 14.95
C ARG A 11 -3.30 -14.17 14.71
N ALA A 12 -2.03 -14.08 15.10
CA ALA A 12 -1.22 -12.89 14.82
C ALA A 12 -1.16 -12.62 13.31
N PRO A 13 -0.95 -11.36 12.89
CA PRO A 13 -0.83 -11.04 11.47
C PRO A 13 0.28 -11.86 10.80
N PHE A 14 0.06 -12.21 9.53
CA PHE A 14 1.01 -13.00 8.75
C PHE A 14 2.28 -12.24 8.38
N ALA A 15 2.24 -10.92 8.41
CA ALA A 15 3.32 -10.07 7.99
C ALA A 15 3.32 -8.77 8.80
N GLN A 16 4.06 -7.78 8.36
CA GLN A 16 4.21 -6.51 9.06
C GLN A 16 3.03 -5.58 8.79
N TYR A 17 1.90 -5.88 9.45
CA TYR A 17 0.69 -5.06 9.43
C TYR A 17 -0.09 -5.34 10.71
N SER A 18 -1.13 -4.56 11.00
CA SER A 18 -2.04 -4.80 12.13
C SER A 18 -3.36 -5.35 11.63
N HIS A 19 -4.03 -6.15 12.46
CA HIS A 19 -5.37 -6.65 12.13
C HIS A 19 -6.34 -5.49 11.91
N ALA A 20 -6.22 -4.45 12.72
CA ALA A 20 -7.01 -3.24 12.57
C ALA A 20 -6.23 -2.04 13.09
N VAL A 21 -6.66 -0.86 12.70
CA VAL A 21 -6.12 0.40 13.21
C VAL A 21 -7.29 1.29 13.59
N ASP A 22 -7.29 1.73 14.85
CA ASP A 22 -8.27 2.66 15.37
C ASP A 22 -7.69 4.07 15.22
N VAL A 23 -8.41 4.94 14.54
CA VAL A 23 -7.91 6.29 14.20
C VAL A 23 -8.93 7.34 14.59
N PRO A 24 -8.51 8.42 15.26
CA PRO A 24 -9.41 9.56 15.49
C PRO A 24 -9.84 10.18 14.16
N ALA A 25 -11.00 10.82 14.16
CA ALA A 25 -11.48 11.54 12.99
C ALA A 25 -10.46 12.61 12.58
N GLY A 26 -10.35 12.81 11.27
CA GLY A 26 -9.41 13.76 10.71
C GLY A 26 -9.64 13.95 9.23
N ARG A 27 -8.70 14.61 8.58
CA ARG A 27 -8.73 14.77 7.13
C ARG A 27 -8.36 13.45 6.48
N MET A 28 -9.21 12.98 5.57
CA MET A 28 -9.04 11.69 4.91
C MET A 28 -8.60 11.87 3.47
N LEU A 29 -7.69 11.00 3.03
CA LEU A 29 -7.23 10.93 1.65
C LEU A 29 -7.50 9.53 1.12
N PHE A 30 -8.21 9.45 0.00
CA PHE A 30 -8.47 8.21 -0.71
C PHE A 30 -7.71 8.25 -2.03
N ALA A 31 -6.71 7.41 -2.19
CA ALA A 31 -5.97 7.36 -3.44
C ALA A 31 -6.50 6.22 -4.30
N SER A 32 -6.67 6.48 -5.59
CA SER A 32 -6.95 5.42 -6.55
C SER A 32 -5.79 4.44 -6.60
N GLY A 33 -6.04 3.24 -7.10
CA GLY A 33 -4.99 2.25 -7.31
C GLY A 33 -3.88 2.81 -8.20
N GLN A 34 -2.65 2.66 -7.74
CA GLN A 34 -1.47 3.09 -8.46
C GLN A 34 -0.81 1.89 -9.12
N LEU A 35 -0.53 2.00 -10.39
CA LEU A 35 0.13 0.98 -11.19
C LEU A 35 1.60 1.34 -11.40
N GLY A 36 2.39 0.36 -11.77
CA GLY A 36 3.82 0.55 -12.01
C GLY A 36 4.10 1.16 -13.37
N VAL A 37 3.66 2.39 -13.57
CA VAL A 37 3.86 3.12 -14.81
C VAL A 37 4.46 4.48 -14.52
N ALA A 38 5.50 4.83 -15.28
CA ALA A 38 6.19 6.11 -15.13
C ALA A 38 5.45 7.22 -15.89
N PRO A 39 5.77 8.51 -15.61
CA PRO A 39 5.10 9.63 -16.29
C PRO A 39 5.21 9.60 -17.82
N ASP A 40 6.25 8.97 -18.37
CA ASP A 40 6.44 8.81 -19.81
C ASP A 40 5.75 7.57 -20.37
N ASP A 41 4.89 6.93 -19.57
CA ASP A 41 4.13 5.71 -19.90
C ASP A 41 4.99 4.43 -19.97
N MET A 42 6.24 4.48 -19.54
CA MET A 42 7.09 3.30 -19.47
C MET A 42 6.67 2.40 -18.31
N VAL A 43 6.56 1.09 -18.58
CA VAL A 43 6.23 0.07 -17.59
C VAL A 43 7.41 -0.90 -17.48
N PRO A 44 8.08 -0.96 -16.33
CA PRO A 44 9.16 -1.93 -16.15
C PRO A 44 8.61 -3.36 -16.23
N GLU A 45 9.38 -4.26 -16.80
CA GLU A 45 8.98 -5.67 -16.84
C GLU A 45 9.05 -6.30 -15.45
N ASP A 46 10.02 -5.91 -14.65
CA ASP A 46 10.27 -6.45 -13.32
C ASP A 46 9.22 -6.00 -12.31
N VAL A 47 8.65 -6.95 -11.57
CA VAL A 47 7.60 -6.64 -10.59
C VAL A 47 8.10 -5.79 -9.44
N GLU A 48 9.36 -5.96 -9.03
CA GLU A 48 9.93 -5.11 -7.98
C GLU A 48 9.97 -3.65 -8.43
N ALA A 49 10.42 -3.40 -9.65
CA ALA A 49 10.47 -2.04 -10.21
C ALA A 49 9.07 -1.45 -10.36
N GLN A 50 8.08 -2.27 -10.74
CA GLN A 50 6.69 -1.81 -10.79
C GLN A 50 6.18 -1.43 -9.40
N ALA A 51 6.47 -2.26 -8.39
CA ALA A 51 6.07 -1.96 -7.00
C ALA A 51 6.70 -0.65 -6.52
N VAL A 52 7.97 -0.43 -6.81
CA VAL A 52 8.66 0.83 -6.46
C VAL A 52 7.92 2.02 -7.08
N LEU A 53 7.54 1.92 -8.35
CA LEU A 53 6.78 3.00 -9.01
C LEU A 53 5.42 3.23 -8.35
N CYS A 54 4.72 2.16 -7.95
CA CYS A 54 3.47 2.30 -7.21
C CYS A 54 3.68 3.15 -5.94
N PHE A 55 4.71 2.84 -5.16
CA PHE A 55 4.98 3.56 -3.91
C PHE A 55 5.51 4.97 -4.15
N GLU A 56 6.31 5.19 -5.21
CA GLU A 56 6.74 6.54 -5.57
C GLU A 56 5.55 7.40 -5.99
N ASN A 57 4.61 6.84 -6.73
CA ASN A 57 3.38 7.55 -7.09
C ASN A 57 2.57 7.91 -5.84
N ILE A 58 2.43 6.95 -4.91
CA ILE A 58 1.71 7.19 -3.65
C ILE A 58 2.41 8.25 -2.82
N LYS A 59 3.74 8.23 -2.78
CA LYS A 59 4.53 9.23 -2.08
C LYS A 59 4.25 10.64 -2.62
N ALA A 60 4.18 10.77 -3.94
CA ALA A 60 3.87 12.05 -4.58
C ALA A 60 2.44 12.51 -4.25
N ILE A 61 1.48 11.58 -4.27
CA ILE A 61 0.08 11.88 -3.92
C ILE A 61 -0.02 12.35 -2.48
N LEU A 62 0.59 11.63 -1.55
CA LEU A 62 0.62 12.01 -0.14
C LEU A 62 1.25 13.38 0.05
N GLY A 63 2.38 13.63 -0.61
CA GLY A 63 3.08 14.90 -0.52
C GLY A 63 2.22 16.08 -0.97
N GLU A 64 1.46 15.90 -2.06
CA GLU A 64 0.55 16.93 -2.56
C GLU A 64 -0.56 17.23 -1.56
N ALA A 65 -0.96 16.24 -0.78
CA ALA A 65 -1.96 16.40 0.27
C ALA A 65 -1.36 16.88 1.61
N GLY A 66 -0.07 17.09 1.67
CA GLY A 66 0.61 17.47 2.92
C GLY A 66 0.69 16.33 3.91
N MET A 67 0.72 15.10 3.42
CA MET A 67 0.76 13.88 4.22
C MET A 67 2.04 13.08 3.95
N THR A 68 2.29 12.09 4.79
CA THR A 68 3.39 11.15 4.63
C THR A 68 2.86 9.71 4.75
N PHE A 69 3.72 8.72 4.52
CA PHE A 69 3.35 7.32 4.74
C PHE A 69 2.92 7.05 6.18
N GLY A 70 3.38 7.85 7.14
CA GLY A 70 2.92 7.74 8.52
C GLY A 70 1.43 7.97 8.72
N ASP A 71 0.78 8.64 7.78
CA ASP A 71 -0.65 8.92 7.82
C ASP A 71 -1.48 7.79 7.18
N VAL A 72 -0.85 6.84 6.51
CA VAL A 72 -1.56 5.74 5.84
C VAL A 72 -2.15 4.80 6.89
N VAL A 73 -3.45 4.53 6.79
CA VAL A 73 -4.16 3.62 7.69
C VAL A 73 -4.50 2.29 7.03
N ARG A 74 -4.53 2.24 5.70
CA ARG A 74 -4.81 1.01 4.95
C ARG A 74 -4.05 0.99 3.64
N PHE A 75 -3.43 -0.16 3.38
CA PHE A 75 -2.95 -0.54 2.05
C PHE A 75 -3.81 -1.67 1.53
N THR A 76 -4.27 -1.54 0.30
CA THR A 76 -4.85 -2.66 -0.43
C THR A 76 -3.99 -2.88 -1.67
N ALA A 77 -3.47 -4.09 -1.83
CA ALA A 77 -2.59 -4.41 -2.93
C ALA A 77 -3.15 -5.57 -3.74
N TYR A 78 -2.91 -5.53 -5.03
CA TYR A 78 -3.36 -6.52 -6.00
C TYR A 78 -2.14 -6.98 -6.79
N VAL A 79 -1.96 -8.28 -6.92
CA VAL A 79 -0.87 -8.87 -7.72
C VAL A 79 -1.43 -9.94 -8.63
N THR A 80 -0.76 -10.20 -9.74
CA THR A 80 -1.22 -11.20 -10.72
C THR A 80 -0.64 -12.58 -10.48
N ASP A 81 0.26 -12.74 -9.51
CA ASP A 81 0.87 -14.02 -9.19
C ASP A 81 1.21 -14.08 -7.70
N ARG A 82 0.99 -15.24 -7.09
CA ARG A 82 1.29 -15.46 -5.68
C ARG A 82 2.77 -15.19 -5.35
N ALA A 83 3.67 -15.48 -6.30
CA ALA A 83 5.10 -15.28 -6.12
C ALA A 83 5.48 -13.81 -5.91
N TYR A 84 4.60 -12.87 -6.26
CA TYR A 84 4.86 -11.44 -6.12
C TYR A 84 4.60 -10.91 -4.71
N PHE A 85 3.98 -11.68 -3.82
CA PHE A 85 3.71 -11.29 -2.43
C PHE A 85 4.96 -10.85 -1.68
N PRO A 86 6.01 -11.71 -1.58
CA PRO A 86 7.20 -11.32 -0.81
C PRO A 86 7.93 -10.14 -1.46
N ILE A 87 7.89 -10.02 -2.77
CA ILE A 87 8.52 -8.91 -3.48
C ILE A 87 7.81 -7.60 -3.14
N TYR A 88 6.48 -7.59 -3.23
CA TYR A 88 5.67 -6.43 -2.84
C TYR A 88 5.91 -6.06 -1.38
N GLY A 89 5.88 -7.04 -0.49
CA GLY A 89 6.07 -6.80 0.95
C GLY A 89 7.44 -6.20 1.28
N ALA A 90 8.48 -6.66 0.60
CA ALA A 90 9.83 -6.13 0.78
C ALA A 90 9.92 -4.67 0.31
N VAL A 91 9.28 -4.34 -0.81
CA VAL A 91 9.24 -2.96 -1.31
C VAL A 91 8.45 -2.08 -0.34
N ARG A 92 7.28 -2.52 0.11
CA ARG A 92 6.48 -1.77 1.08
C ARG A 92 7.30 -1.43 2.32
N SER A 93 8.09 -2.37 2.82
CA SER A 93 8.90 -2.17 4.01
C SER A 93 9.97 -1.09 3.85
N ARG A 94 10.37 -0.76 2.62
CA ARG A 94 11.31 0.34 2.38
C ARG A 94 10.66 1.70 2.61
N TYR A 95 9.35 1.79 2.43
CA TYR A 95 8.60 3.05 2.52
C TYR A 95 7.87 3.21 3.85
N VAL A 96 7.46 2.11 4.46
CA VAL A 96 6.59 2.14 5.63
C VAL A 96 7.18 1.26 6.72
N THR A 97 7.82 1.90 7.70
CA THR A 97 8.39 1.23 8.86
C THR A 97 7.92 1.91 10.13
N GLY A 98 7.72 1.15 11.19
CA GLY A 98 7.36 1.68 12.50
C GLY A 98 5.99 2.35 12.54
N ASN A 99 5.13 2.08 11.57
CA ASN A 99 3.81 2.67 11.46
C ASN A 99 2.76 1.57 11.47
N ALA A 100 1.64 1.82 12.17
CA ALA A 100 0.52 0.89 12.20
C ALA A 100 -0.40 1.13 11.01
N PHE A 101 -0.78 0.06 10.31
CA PHE A 101 -1.72 0.12 9.20
C PHE A 101 -2.41 -1.22 9.03
N ALA A 102 -3.62 -1.19 8.47
CA ALA A 102 -4.30 -2.40 8.02
C ALA A 102 -3.86 -2.72 6.60
N SER A 103 -3.87 -3.99 6.24
CA SER A 103 -3.43 -4.42 4.92
C SER A 103 -4.28 -5.57 4.41
N THR A 104 -4.64 -5.50 3.14
CA THR A 104 -5.28 -6.59 2.41
C THR A 104 -4.53 -6.78 1.11
N LEU A 105 -4.25 -8.03 0.75
CA LEU A 105 -3.56 -8.34 -0.50
C LEU A 105 -4.33 -9.43 -1.22
N VAL A 106 -4.58 -9.23 -2.52
CA VAL A 106 -5.43 -10.08 -3.34
C VAL A 106 -4.69 -10.47 -4.62
N ILE A 107 -4.81 -11.73 -5.02
CA ILE A 107 -4.33 -12.18 -6.33
C ILE A 107 -5.48 -11.97 -7.31
N VAL A 108 -5.19 -11.29 -8.42
CA VAL A 108 -6.18 -10.98 -9.45
C VAL A 108 -5.76 -11.58 -10.79
N ALA A 109 -6.74 -11.72 -11.69
CA ALA A 109 -6.48 -12.30 -13.01
C ALA A 109 -5.63 -11.40 -13.91
N GLY A 110 -5.72 -10.10 -13.72
CA GLY A 110 -4.97 -9.13 -14.51
C GLY A 110 -5.49 -7.72 -14.31
N PHE A 111 -4.93 -6.80 -15.07
CA PHE A 111 -5.29 -5.38 -15.04
C PHE A 111 -5.69 -4.92 -16.44
N THR A 112 -5.86 -3.62 -16.62
CA THR A 112 -6.27 -3.05 -17.91
C THR A 112 -5.25 -3.27 -19.03
N ARG A 113 -3.98 -3.45 -18.67
CA ARG A 113 -2.91 -3.76 -19.62
C ARG A 113 -2.20 -5.02 -19.16
N PRO A 114 -1.81 -5.92 -20.08
CA PRO A 114 -1.22 -7.21 -19.71
C PRO A 114 0.15 -7.11 -19.02
N GLU A 115 0.88 -6.03 -19.21
CA GLU A 115 2.19 -5.85 -18.59
C GLU A 115 2.12 -5.45 -17.11
N PHE A 116 0.96 -4.99 -16.61
CA PHE A 116 0.83 -4.64 -15.19
C PHE A 116 0.77 -5.88 -14.31
N LYS A 117 1.57 -5.91 -13.26
CA LYS A 117 1.73 -7.05 -12.35
C LYS A 117 1.30 -6.75 -10.93
N VAL A 118 1.24 -5.46 -10.56
CA VAL A 118 0.92 -5.03 -9.20
C VAL A 118 0.20 -3.70 -9.23
N GLU A 119 -0.75 -3.54 -8.31
CA GLU A 119 -1.47 -2.28 -8.10
C GLU A 119 -1.61 -2.06 -6.60
N VAL A 120 -1.47 -0.81 -6.15
CA VAL A 120 -1.57 -0.48 -4.72
C VAL A 120 -2.46 0.73 -4.54
N GLU A 121 -3.43 0.62 -3.63
CA GLU A 121 -4.26 1.76 -3.23
C GLU A 121 -4.14 1.98 -1.72
N ILE A 122 -4.37 3.21 -1.29
CA ILE A 122 -4.27 3.56 0.13
C ILE A 122 -5.44 4.43 0.58
N THR A 123 -5.67 4.38 1.89
CA THR A 123 -6.43 5.39 2.62
C THR A 123 -5.50 5.98 3.66
N ALA A 124 -5.48 7.29 3.78
CA ALA A 124 -4.68 7.99 4.79
C ALA A 124 -5.56 8.92 5.60
N VAL A 125 -5.20 9.14 6.86
CA VAL A 125 -5.92 10.03 7.77
C VAL A 125 -4.90 10.84 8.55
N ARG A 126 -5.11 12.16 8.57
CA ARG A 126 -4.28 13.07 9.35
C ARG A 126 -5.17 13.89 10.26
N SER A 127 -4.85 13.86 11.54
CA SER A 127 -5.54 14.68 12.53
C SER A 127 -5.37 16.15 12.21
N ALA A 128 -6.40 16.90 12.46
CA ALA A 128 -6.38 18.34 12.23
C ALA A 128 -5.42 19.05 13.18
#